data_97dd313b9c7980f373345242b11eb245
#
_entry.id   97dd313b9c7980f373345242b11eb245
#
_cell.length_a   1.000
_cell.length_b   1.000
_cell.length_c   1.000
_cell.angle_alpha   90.00
_cell.angle_beta   90.00
_cell.angle_gamma   90.00
#
_symmetry.space_group_name_H-M   'P 1'
#
loop_
_entity.id
_entity.type
_entity.pdbx_description
1 polymer ?
#
loop_
_entity_poly.entity_id
_entity_poly.type
_entity_poly.pdbx_seq_one_letter_code
_entity_poly.pdbx_strand_id
1 'polypeptide(L)'
;MPILRFALTAVLVKTGSLLHNIGLKGGKINLAGALPNALFVPSALAERNVFELLEGKIKDLIKMNTSSLHRCVNQIQSATDLANIKNESVDYIFTDPPFGHNLMYSELNFIHEGWLNIFTNNKEEAIENSSQNKNITSYSNLMTASFSEYFRILKPGKWMTVEFSNTSASIWNAIQRAISKSGFVISVVRGLDKQQGSYNAQTSTTAVKQDLVISCYKPTSSLVNKMDNSNDKRVHAADFIEELLQHLPVHTIKNHSTTAVVERSPKILYDRLISYYVQRGWPIPMDAGEFQDMLRNTFIERDGMFFTASQALEYEEKRKETKGVIQMSFLISNEEEGIMWLKDKLKDAPKTYQEIQPDWMTSMTAPKKGDRLPELLDILEENFIKDEDGYWRKPDPEKAADLEALRLKRMAKEFALYLEQARKPKAKRMKDCRLEVLRYGFKDCYKRKDYEAIIAVGDHIQESLLLEDEILLQYYDSAAERV
;
A
#
# COMPACT_ATOMS: atom_id res chain seq x y z
N MET A 1 6.39 19.73 -36.15
CA MET A 1 7.34 18.87 -35.40
C MET A 1 6.75 18.29 -34.09
N PRO A 2 6.17 19.03 -33.11
CA PRO A 2 5.66 18.43 -31.85
C PRO A 2 4.57 17.37 -32.06
N ILE A 3 3.59 17.63 -32.93
CA ILE A 3 2.48 16.70 -33.24
C ILE A 3 2.98 15.37 -33.79
N LEU A 4 3.98 15.39 -34.67
CA LEU A 4 4.56 14.16 -35.24
C LEU A 4 5.33 13.35 -34.16
N ARG A 5 6.06 14.03 -33.27
CA ARG A 5 6.71 13.35 -32.12
C ARG A 5 5.69 12.72 -31.18
N PHE A 6 4.61 13.42 -30.89
CA PHE A 6 3.53 12.90 -30.08
C PHE A 6 2.82 11.69 -30.73
N ALA A 7 2.54 11.76 -32.04
CA ALA A 7 2.00 10.63 -32.79
C ALA A 7 2.97 9.45 -32.78
N LEU A 8 4.28 9.69 -32.94
CA LEU A 8 5.31 8.67 -32.92
C LEU A 8 5.33 7.95 -31.53
N THR A 9 5.34 8.69 -30.42
CA THR A 9 5.32 8.08 -29.08
C THR A 9 4.10 7.19 -28.86
N ALA A 10 2.95 7.54 -29.40
CA ALA A 10 1.72 6.75 -29.32
C ALA A 10 1.75 5.43 -30.09
N VAL A 11 2.65 5.28 -31.06
CA VAL A 11 2.76 4.07 -31.92
C VAL A 11 4.01 3.25 -31.60
N LEU A 12 5.04 3.81 -30.98
CA LEU A 12 6.31 3.13 -30.70
C LEU A 12 6.13 1.76 -30.05
N VAL A 13 5.31 1.69 -29.01
CA VAL A 13 5.01 0.44 -28.29
C VAL A 13 4.28 -0.58 -29.17
N LYS A 14 3.54 -0.12 -30.19
CA LYS A 14 2.75 -0.96 -31.11
C LYS A 14 3.50 -1.38 -32.35
N THR A 15 4.61 -0.75 -32.63
CA THR A 15 5.44 -1.03 -33.84
C THR A 15 6.67 -1.87 -33.48
N GLY A 16 7.13 -1.80 -32.23
CA GLY A 16 8.23 -2.64 -31.76
C GLY A 16 7.75 -4.06 -31.48
N SER A 17 8.24 -5.04 -32.24
CA SER A 17 7.98 -6.46 -32.03
C SER A 17 8.35 -6.93 -30.61
N LEU A 18 9.19 -6.17 -29.90
CA LEU A 18 9.69 -6.49 -28.55
C LEU A 18 8.69 -6.17 -27.42
N LEU A 19 7.54 -5.56 -27.70
CA LEU A 19 6.67 -4.99 -26.67
C LEU A 19 5.23 -5.49 -26.77
N HIS A 20 4.92 -6.37 -27.72
CA HIS A 20 3.56 -6.87 -27.91
C HIS A 20 3.38 -8.29 -27.41
N ASN A 21 2.35 -8.48 -26.62
CA ASN A 21 1.79 -9.78 -26.34
C ASN A 21 0.70 -10.10 -27.38
N ILE A 22 0.77 -11.26 -27.99
CA ILE A 22 -0.23 -11.75 -28.94
C ILE A 22 -1.21 -12.64 -28.19
N GLY A 23 -2.45 -12.24 -28.11
CA GLY A 23 -3.53 -13.04 -27.52
C GLY A 23 -4.58 -13.42 -28.54
N LEU A 24 -5.28 -14.51 -28.31
CA LEU A 24 -6.47 -14.90 -29.06
C LEU A 24 -7.72 -14.49 -28.29
N LYS A 25 -8.55 -13.67 -28.87
CA LYS A 25 -9.87 -13.33 -28.29
C LYS A 25 -10.95 -13.57 -29.35
N GLY A 26 -11.84 -14.52 -29.04
CA GLY A 26 -12.94 -14.88 -29.96
C GLY A 26 -12.45 -15.40 -31.32
N GLY A 27 -11.36 -16.21 -31.35
CA GLY A 27 -10.77 -16.77 -32.56
C GLY A 27 -10.01 -15.78 -33.45
N LYS A 28 -9.89 -14.51 -33.02
CA LYS A 28 -9.12 -13.48 -33.73
C LYS A 28 -7.85 -13.14 -32.96
N ILE A 29 -6.77 -12.91 -33.70
CA ILE A 29 -5.51 -12.40 -33.13
C ILE A 29 -5.78 -11.01 -32.56
N ASN A 30 -5.60 -10.89 -31.24
CA ASN A 30 -5.65 -9.63 -30.55
C ASN A 30 -4.24 -9.27 -30.07
N LEU A 31 -3.76 -8.12 -30.48
CA LEU A 31 -2.51 -7.58 -29.94
C LEU A 31 -2.84 -6.93 -28.61
N ALA A 32 -2.63 -7.66 -27.53
CA ALA A 32 -2.61 -7.07 -26.20
C ALA A 32 -1.48 -6.02 -26.15
N GLY A 33 -1.65 -4.97 -25.36
CA GLY A 33 -0.61 -3.95 -25.17
C GLY A 33 0.69 -4.51 -24.62
N ALA A 34 1.72 -3.69 -24.54
CA ALA A 34 2.98 -4.04 -23.90
C ALA A 34 2.74 -4.61 -22.49
N LEU A 35 3.51 -5.63 -22.13
CA LEU A 35 3.52 -6.10 -20.74
C LEU A 35 4.09 -4.99 -19.86
N PRO A 36 3.36 -4.55 -18.84
CA PRO A 36 3.90 -3.58 -17.90
C PRO A 36 5.11 -4.18 -17.18
N ASN A 37 6.10 -3.37 -16.89
CA ASN A 37 7.31 -3.71 -16.12
C ASN A 37 8.31 -4.65 -16.83
N ALA A 38 8.18 -4.89 -18.12
CA ALA A 38 9.13 -5.74 -18.81
C ALA A 38 9.34 -5.30 -20.26
N LEU A 39 10.58 -5.36 -20.72
CA LEU A 39 10.93 -5.46 -22.12
C LEU A 39 10.77 -6.94 -22.51
N PHE A 40 9.70 -7.26 -23.19
CA PHE A 40 9.32 -8.63 -23.50
C PHE A 40 9.56 -8.92 -24.98
N VAL A 41 10.27 -10.00 -25.28
CA VAL A 41 10.41 -10.53 -26.64
C VAL A 41 9.38 -11.64 -26.82
N PRO A 42 8.31 -11.41 -27.59
CA PRO A 42 7.29 -12.44 -27.81
C PRO A 42 7.84 -13.58 -28.66
N SER A 43 7.34 -14.79 -28.42
CA SER A 43 7.65 -15.97 -29.22
C SER A 43 7.08 -15.91 -30.64
N ALA A 44 6.06 -15.07 -30.86
CA ALA A 44 5.49 -14.80 -32.17
C ALA A 44 5.53 -13.30 -32.46
N LEU A 45 6.05 -12.94 -33.62
CA LEU A 45 6.15 -11.56 -34.07
C LEU A 45 4.87 -11.16 -34.81
N ALA A 46 4.32 -9.98 -34.50
CA ALA A 46 3.25 -9.37 -35.26
C ALA A 46 3.81 -8.16 -36.04
N GLU A 47 3.98 -8.31 -37.28
CA GLU A 47 4.34 -7.18 -38.15
C GLU A 47 3.15 -6.25 -38.33
N ARG A 48 3.40 -4.95 -38.16
CA ARG A 48 2.43 -3.90 -38.41
C ARG A 48 3.04 -2.81 -39.26
N ASN A 49 2.25 -2.32 -40.21
CA ASN A 49 2.67 -1.20 -41.01
C ASN A 49 2.69 0.07 -40.13
N VAL A 50 3.90 0.57 -39.90
CA VAL A 50 4.15 1.76 -39.07
C VAL A 50 3.44 3.00 -39.60
N PHE A 51 3.40 3.14 -40.95
CA PHE A 51 2.79 4.28 -41.59
C PHE A 51 1.28 4.29 -41.41
N GLU A 52 0.60 3.14 -41.54
CA GLU A 52 -0.84 3.03 -41.28
C GLU A 52 -1.20 3.36 -39.83
N LEU A 53 -0.40 2.87 -38.85
CA LEU A 53 -0.60 3.20 -37.43
C LEU A 53 -0.41 4.70 -37.19
N LEU A 54 0.63 5.30 -37.78
CA LEU A 54 0.94 6.71 -37.62
C LEU A 54 -0.15 7.57 -38.29
N GLU A 55 -0.60 7.22 -39.49
CA GLU A 55 -1.70 7.90 -40.17
C GLU A 55 -2.99 7.87 -39.36
N GLY A 56 -3.31 6.70 -38.75
CA GLY A 56 -4.45 6.57 -37.85
C GLY A 56 -4.35 7.52 -36.67
N LYS A 57 -3.18 7.61 -36.02
CA LYS A 57 -2.94 8.51 -34.90
C LYS A 57 -2.99 9.99 -35.29
N ILE A 58 -2.47 10.34 -36.47
CA ILE A 58 -2.56 11.72 -36.99
C ILE A 58 -4.03 12.10 -37.23
N LYS A 59 -4.84 11.19 -37.80
CA LYS A 59 -6.28 11.41 -37.98
C LYS A 59 -7.01 11.62 -36.64
N ASP A 60 -6.65 10.86 -35.59
CA ASP A 60 -7.21 11.05 -34.26
C ASP A 60 -6.82 12.43 -33.68
N LEU A 61 -5.56 12.85 -33.83
CA LEU A 61 -5.07 14.14 -33.36
C LEU A 61 -5.71 15.34 -34.08
N ILE A 62 -5.97 15.22 -35.39
CA ILE A 62 -6.67 16.25 -36.17
C ILE A 62 -8.09 16.46 -35.67
N LYS A 63 -8.75 15.38 -35.21
CA LYS A 63 -10.10 15.45 -34.62
C LYS A 63 -10.14 16.06 -33.22
N MET A 64 -9.01 16.16 -32.52
CA MET A 64 -8.96 16.77 -31.19
C MET A 64 -9.35 18.25 -31.27
N ASN A 65 -10.35 18.61 -30.48
CA ASN A 65 -10.71 20.02 -30.33
C ASN A 65 -9.68 20.69 -29.41
N THR A 66 -8.78 21.48 -29.98
CA THR A 66 -7.71 22.17 -29.26
C THR A 66 -8.14 23.51 -28.66
N SER A 67 -9.40 23.92 -28.82
CA SER A 67 -9.90 25.23 -28.37
C SER A 67 -9.82 25.43 -26.85
N SER A 68 -9.80 24.36 -26.05
CA SER A 68 -9.63 24.39 -24.60
C SER A 68 -8.18 24.34 -24.12
N LEU A 69 -7.21 24.02 -24.98
CA LEU A 69 -5.80 23.84 -24.61
C LEU A 69 -5.09 25.14 -24.21
N HIS A 70 -5.65 26.31 -24.53
CA HIS A 70 -5.08 27.61 -24.15
C HIS A 70 -5.06 27.90 -22.64
N ARG A 71 -5.70 27.04 -21.83
CA ARG A 71 -5.74 27.15 -20.37
C ARG A 71 -4.90 26.09 -19.67
N CYS A 72 -4.19 25.23 -20.42
CA CYS A 72 -3.37 24.17 -19.85
C CYS A 72 -1.90 24.47 -20.09
N VAL A 73 -1.09 24.31 -19.05
CA VAL A 73 0.37 24.33 -19.11
C VAL A 73 0.87 22.93 -18.84
N ASN A 74 1.62 22.36 -19.79
CA ASN A 74 2.31 21.08 -19.62
C ASN A 74 3.80 21.35 -19.48
N GLN A 75 4.38 20.82 -18.41
CA GLN A 75 5.80 20.99 -18.10
C GLN A 75 6.39 19.67 -17.61
N ILE A 76 7.61 19.38 -18.06
CA ILE A 76 8.41 18.24 -17.56
C ILE A 76 9.47 18.82 -16.63
N GLN A 77 9.37 18.51 -15.34
CA GLN A 77 10.34 18.89 -14.33
C GLN A 77 10.27 17.96 -13.12
N SER A 78 11.27 18.00 -12.26
CA SER A 78 11.25 17.28 -11.01
C SER A 78 10.19 17.86 -10.07
N ALA A 79 9.40 17.00 -9.43
CA ALA A 79 8.46 17.42 -8.39
C ALA A 79 9.16 17.87 -7.11
N THR A 80 10.48 17.62 -6.98
CA THR A 80 11.29 18.11 -5.85
C THR A 80 11.76 19.56 -6.00
N ASP A 81 11.53 20.14 -7.19
CA ASP A 81 11.86 21.54 -7.49
C ASP A 81 10.79 22.15 -8.39
N LEU A 82 9.90 22.93 -7.80
CA LEU A 82 8.84 23.67 -8.48
C LEU A 82 9.05 25.20 -8.36
N ALA A 83 10.31 25.65 -8.35
CA ALA A 83 10.69 27.06 -8.14
C ALA A 83 10.03 28.04 -9.12
N ASN A 84 9.64 27.58 -10.31
CA ASN A 84 8.89 28.35 -11.30
C ASN A 84 7.41 28.60 -10.93
N ILE A 85 6.87 27.90 -9.92
CA ILE A 85 5.50 28.08 -9.42
C ILE A 85 5.57 28.90 -8.13
N LYS A 86 4.79 29.98 -8.08
CA LYS A 86 4.74 30.88 -6.92
C LYS A 86 4.20 30.16 -5.68
N ASN A 87 4.67 30.56 -4.50
CA ASN A 87 4.10 30.11 -3.23
C ASN A 87 2.60 30.43 -3.20
N GLU A 88 1.84 29.51 -2.62
CA GLU A 88 0.40 29.69 -2.34
C GLU A 88 -0.42 30.17 -3.54
N SER A 89 -0.11 29.63 -4.73
CA SER A 89 -0.77 30.00 -5.98
C SER A 89 -1.74 28.95 -6.50
N VAL A 90 -1.63 27.70 -6.04
CA VAL A 90 -2.40 26.55 -6.50
C VAL A 90 -3.61 26.30 -5.60
N ASP A 91 -4.78 26.06 -6.20
CA ASP A 91 -6.02 25.83 -5.47
C ASP A 91 -6.28 24.36 -5.13
N TYR A 92 -5.70 23.43 -5.92
CA TYR A 92 -5.85 21.99 -5.71
C TYR A 92 -4.70 21.22 -6.35
N ILE A 93 -4.25 20.16 -5.70
CA ILE A 93 -3.25 19.24 -6.23
C ILE A 93 -3.84 17.83 -6.28
N PHE A 94 -3.73 17.19 -7.45
CA PHE A 94 -3.89 15.74 -7.60
C PHE A 94 -2.55 15.15 -8.03
N THR A 95 -2.09 14.11 -7.35
CA THR A 95 -0.82 13.47 -7.65
C THR A 95 -0.93 11.95 -7.54
N ASP A 96 -0.26 11.28 -8.49
CA ASP A 96 -0.07 9.84 -8.54
C ASP A 96 1.46 9.60 -8.49
N PRO A 97 2.04 9.49 -7.28
CA PRO A 97 3.48 9.36 -7.12
C PRO A 97 3.93 7.91 -7.40
N PRO A 98 5.24 7.68 -7.63
CA PRO A 98 5.78 6.34 -7.76
C PRO A 98 5.48 5.46 -6.54
N PHE A 99 5.10 4.18 -6.78
CA PHE A 99 4.65 3.23 -5.75
C PHE A 99 5.78 2.39 -5.13
N GLY A 100 6.97 2.95 -4.95
CA GLY A 100 8.10 2.25 -4.36
C GLY A 100 8.79 1.30 -5.35
N HIS A 101 8.76 -0.02 -5.12
CA HIS A 101 9.44 -1.01 -5.94
C HIS A 101 8.60 -1.59 -7.09
N ASN A 102 7.36 -1.15 -7.26
CA ASN A 102 6.44 -1.77 -8.23
C ASN A 102 6.83 -1.49 -9.69
N LEU A 103 7.33 -0.31 -9.98
CA LEU A 103 7.61 0.17 -11.34
C LEU A 103 8.93 0.93 -11.40
N MET A 104 9.77 0.59 -12.38
CA MET A 104 10.99 1.30 -12.71
C MET A 104 10.71 2.20 -13.91
N TYR A 105 10.27 3.42 -13.67
CA TYR A 105 9.73 4.32 -14.71
C TYR A 105 10.79 4.71 -15.74
N SER A 106 12.03 4.96 -15.33
CA SER A 106 13.14 5.27 -16.23
C SER A 106 13.45 4.10 -17.17
N GLU A 107 13.34 2.86 -16.69
CA GLU A 107 13.53 1.67 -17.53
C GLU A 107 12.38 1.48 -18.52
N LEU A 108 11.14 1.69 -18.08
CA LEU A 108 9.96 1.58 -18.95
C LEU A 108 9.92 2.66 -20.04
N ASN A 109 10.36 3.87 -19.71
CA ASN A 109 10.37 4.99 -20.63
C ASN A 109 11.56 4.98 -21.60
N PHE A 110 12.57 4.14 -21.33
CA PHE A 110 13.85 4.14 -22.07
C PHE A 110 13.70 4.13 -23.58
N ILE A 111 12.78 3.30 -24.12
CA ILE A 111 12.55 3.24 -25.58
C ILE A 111 11.99 4.57 -26.11
N HIS A 112 11.02 5.15 -25.42
CA HIS A 112 10.45 6.44 -25.82
C HIS A 112 11.48 7.57 -25.71
N GLU A 113 12.25 7.57 -24.64
CA GLU A 113 13.29 8.55 -24.36
C GLU A 113 14.44 8.45 -25.37
N GLY A 114 14.83 7.24 -25.77
CA GLY A 114 15.82 7.04 -26.84
C GLY A 114 15.41 7.66 -28.16
N TRP A 115 14.13 7.51 -28.57
CA TRP A 115 13.61 8.14 -29.80
C TRP A 115 13.45 9.65 -29.69
N LEU A 116 13.16 10.16 -28.49
CA LEU A 116 13.01 11.59 -28.25
C LEU A 116 14.35 12.28 -27.97
N ASN A 117 15.42 11.52 -27.78
CA ASN A 117 16.76 11.97 -27.36
C ASN A 117 16.72 12.78 -26.06
N ILE A 118 15.91 12.32 -25.11
CA ILE A 118 15.77 12.92 -23.77
C ILE A 118 15.79 11.75 -22.78
N PHE A 119 16.69 11.78 -21.80
CA PHE A 119 16.78 10.70 -20.82
C PHE A 119 16.48 11.20 -19.41
N THR A 120 15.66 10.42 -18.69
CA THR A 120 15.34 10.68 -17.29
C THR A 120 16.60 10.59 -16.43
N ASN A 121 16.79 11.57 -15.55
CA ASN A 121 17.79 11.47 -14.49
C ASN A 121 17.34 10.44 -13.45
N ASN A 122 17.73 9.19 -13.64
CA ASN A 122 17.33 8.10 -12.76
C ASN A 122 17.89 8.19 -11.33
N LYS A 123 18.89 9.05 -11.08
CA LYS A 123 19.42 9.25 -9.72
C LYS A 123 18.35 9.83 -8.78
N GLU A 124 17.50 10.70 -9.29
CA GLU A 124 16.43 11.37 -8.54
C GLU A 124 15.04 10.71 -8.74
N GLU A 125 15.00 9.56 -9.36
CA GLU A 125 13.78 8.78 -9.46
C GLU A 125 13.37 8.22 -8.10
N ALA A 126 12.16 8.52 -7.64
CA ALA A 126 11.65 8.11 -6.34
C ALA A 126 11.12 6.66 -6.36
N ILE A 127 12.04 5.72 -6.40
CA ILE A 127 11.77 4.28 -6.39
C ILE A 127 12.60 3.57 -5.31
N GLU A 128 12.23 2.35 -4.99
CA GLU A 128 13.05 1.41 -4.22
C GLU A 128 13.61 0.36 -5.19
N ASN A 129 14.93 0.33 -5.35
CA ASN A 129 15.62 -0.57 -6.30
C ASN A 129 17.04 -0.85 -5.81
N SER A 130 17.31 -2.10 -5.43
CA SER A 130 18.62 -2.51 -4.90
C SER A 130 19.74 -2.41 -5.94
N SER A 131 19.45 -2.67 -7.22
CA SER A 131 20.44 -2.56 -8.30
C SER A 131 20.89 -1.12 -8.59
N GLN A 132 20.03 -0.15 -8.23
CA GLN A 132 20.35 1.29 -8.29
C GLN A 132 20.78 1.86 -6.93
N ASN A 133 21.03 1.04 -5.92
CA ASN A 133 21.36 1.45 -4.54
C ASN A 133 20.30 2.38 -3.92
N LYS A 134 19.03 2.19 -4.25
CA LYS A 134 17.90 2.97 -3.73
C LYS A 134 17.12 2.12 -2.73
N ASN A 135 16.99 2.63 -1.53
CA ASN A 135 16.25 2.00 -0.42
C ASN A 135 15.04 2.84 0.00
N ILE A 136 14.29 2.34 0.96
CA ILE A 136 13.11 3.00 1.51
C ILE A 136 13.41 4.41 2.06
N THR A 137 14.63 4.64 2.57
CA THR A 137 15.02 5.95 3.10
C THR A 137 15.22 6.96 1.97
N SER A 138 15.90 6.59 0.87
CA SER A 138 16.07 7.46 -0.30
C SER A 138 14.72 7.77 -0.95
N TYR A 139 13.84 6.77 -1.08
CA TYR A 139 12.46 6.94 -1.54
C TYR A 139 11.70 7.94 -0.67
N SER A 140 11.69 7.73 0.65
CA SER A 140 11.01 8.61 1.62
C SER A 140 11.53 10.06 1.58
N ASN A 141 12.83 10.25 1.39
CA ASN A 141 13.43 11.58 1.29
C ASN A 141 12.98 12.33 0.03
N LEU A 142 12.99 11.67 -1.13
CA LEU A 142 12.49 12.25 -2.40
C LEU A 142 11.01 12.58 -2.33
N MET A 143 10.20 11.67 -1.76
CA MET A 143 8.78 11.92 -1.55
C MET A 143 8.52 13.09 -0.60
N THR A 144 9.31 13.21 0.48
CA THR A 144 9.23 14.35 1.40
C THR A 144 9.58 15.66 0.69
N ALA A 145 10.63 15.69 -0.12
CA ALA A 145 11.01 16.87 -0.88
C ALA A 145 9.89 17.30 -1.86
N SER A 146 9.30 16.33 -2.60
CA SER A 146 8.19 16.60 -3.52
C SER A 146 6.95 17.13 -2.79
N PHE A 147 6.54 16.50 -1.68
CA PHE A 147 5.40 16.99 -0.91
C PHE A 147 5.68 18.34 -0.24
N SER A 148 6.93 18.66 0.11
CA SER A 148 7.28 19.98 0.62
C SER A 148 7.10 21.08 -0.43
N GLU A 149 7.45 20.81 -1.70
CA GLU A 149 7.17 21.72 -2.80
C GLU A 149 5.66 21.85 -3.06
N TYR A 150 4.91 20.75 -3.00
CA TYR A 150 3.45 20.80 -3.10
C TYR A 150 2.83 21.62 -1.96
N PHE A 151 3.34 21.47 -0.74
CA PHE A 151 2.89 22.27 0.39
C PHE A 151 3.19 23.78 0.19
N ARG A 152 4.35 24.09 -0.33
CA ARG A 152 4.76 25.47 -0.61
C ARG A 152 3.83 26.15 -1.63
N ILE A 153 3.53 25.49 -2.73
CA ILE A 153 2.73 26.07 -3.82
C ILE A 153 1.22 26.07 -3.57
N LEU A 154 0.71 25.14 -2.74
CA LEU A 154 -0.71 25.03 -2.40
C LEU A 154 -1.13 26.18 -1.47
N LYS A 155 -2.28 26.79 -1.73
CA LYS A 155 -2.85 27.81 -0.84
C LYS A 155 -3.28 27.21 0.50
N PRO A 156 -3.20 27.96 1.62
CA PRO A 156 -3.73 27.53 2.91
C PRO A 156 -5.22 27.15 2.85
N GLY A 157 -5.65 26.14 3.59
CA GLY A 157 -7.01 25.61 3.60
C GLY A 157 -7.39 24.82 2.34
N LYS A 158 -6.46 24.58 1.40
CA LYS A 158 -6.70 23.84 0.17
C LYS A 158 -6.23 22.39 0.27
N TRP A 159 -6.70 21.59 -0.69
CA TRP A 159 -6.60 20.14 -0.66
C TRP A 159 -5.55 19.60 -1.63
N MET A 160 -4.92 18.51 -1.20
CA MET A 160 -4.15 17.62 -2.05
C MET A 160 -4.75 16.22 -1.97
N THR A 161 -4.90 15.58 -3.12
CA THR A 161 -5.27 14.17 -3.24
C THR A 161 -4.09 13.39 -3.79
N VAL A 162 -3.72 12.32 -3.09
CA VAL A 162 -2.66 11.40 -3.49
C VAL A 162 -3.31 10.05 -3.80
N GLU A 163 -3.19 9.59 -5.04
CA GLU A 163 -3.50 8.20 -5.41
C GLU A 163 -2.27 7.35 -5.12
N PHE A 164 -2.47 6.19 -4.50
CA PHE A 164 -1.35 5.35 -4.08
C PHE A 164 -1.75 3.87 -4.04
N SER A 165 -0.89 3.00 -4.57
CA SER A 165 -1.12 1.56 -4.64
C SER A 165 0.13 0.78 -4.26
N ASN A 166 0.17 0.24 -3.05
CA ASN A 166 1.21 -0.68 -2.62
C ASN A 166 0.69 -1.56 -1.48
N THR A 167 1.12 -2.82 -1.41
CA THR A 167 0.74 -3.77 -0.36
C THR A 167 1.64 -3.69 0.87
N SER A 168 2.84 -3.13 0.73
CA SER A 168 3.85 -3.09 1.79
C SER A 168 3.52 -2.04 2.85
N ALA A 169 3.46 -2.46 4.11
CA ALA A 169 3.26 -1.57 5.25
C ALA A 169 4.41 -0.54 5.40
N SER A 170 5.65 -0.93 5.03
CA SER A 170 6.81 -0.04 5.10
C SER A 170 6.71 1.13 4.12
N ILE A 171 6.29 0.86 2.89
CA ILE A 171 6.07 1.88 1.85
C ILE A 171 4.88 2.78 2.23
N TRP A 172 3.78 2.18 2.71
CA TRP A 172 2.63 2.94 3.21
C TRP A 172 3.02 3.95 4.30
N ASN A 173 3.81 3.51 5.28
CA ASN A 173 4.30 4.40 6.32
C ASN A 173 5.27 5.48 5.80
N ALA A 174 6.10 5.15 4.81
CA ALA A 174 6.99 6.12 4.19
C ALA A 174 6.19 7.27 3.55
N ILE A 175 5.12 6.95 2.81
CA ILE A 175 4.22 7.95 2.20
C ILE A 175 3.50 8.78 3.26
N GLN A 176 2.90 8.16 4.28
CA GLN A 176 2.24 8.90 5.36
C GLN A 176 3.20 9.85 6.07
N ARG A 177 4.40 9.38 6.41
CA ARG A 177 5.43 10.21 7.04
C ARG A 177 5.87 11.35 6.14
N ALA A 178 6.06 11.10 4.84
CA ALA A 178 6.46 12.12 3.89
C ALA A 178 5.41 13.24 3.77
N ILE A 179 4.12 12.87 3.64
CA ILE A 179 3.00 13.81 3.61
C ILE A 179 2.97 14.62 4.91
N SER A 180 2.98 13.94 6.06
CA SER A 180 2.93 14.59 7.36
C SER A 180 4.14 15.49 7.59
N LYS A 181 5.37 15.01 7.33
CA LYS A 181 6.62 15.77 7.51
C LYS A 181 6.68 17.03 6.66
N SER A 182 5.99 17.05 5.53
CA SER A 182 5.87 18.23 4.67
C SER A 182 4.89 19.28 5.18
N GLY A 183 4.16 19.01 6.27
CA GLY A 183 3.23 19.93 6.91
C GLY A 183 1.75 19.70 6.58
N PHE A 184 1.42 18.77 5.68
CA PHE A 184 0.04 18.40 5.39
C PHE A 184 -0.61 17.64 6.54
N VAL A 185 -1.91 17.85 6.71
CA VAL A 185 -2.76 17.07 7.61
C VAL A 185 -3.55 16.07 6.78
N ILE A 186 -3.33 14.77 7.05
CA ILE A 186 -4.10 13.71 6.40
C ILE A 186 -5.50 13.68 7.01
N SER A 187 -6.51 13.92 6.20
CA SER A 187 -7.92 13.86 6.60
C SER A 187 -8.43 12.43 6.52
N VAL A 188 -8.56 11.87 5.33
CA VAL A 188 -9.18 10.57 5.11
C VAL A 188 -8.41 9.75 4.09
N VAL A 189 -8.45 8.42 4.26
CA VAL A 189 -7.93 7.45 3.29
C VAL A 189 -9.07 6.55 2.85
N ARG A 190 -9.27 6.38 1.55
CA ARG A 190 -10.33 5.54 0.97
C ARG A 190 -9.78 4.63 -0.10
N GLY A 191 -10.37 3.45 -0.24
CA GLY A 191 -10.14 2.57 -1.38
C GLY A 191 -10.87 3.08 -2.63
N LEU A 192 -10.17 3.11 -3.76
CA LEU A 192 -10.74 3.36 -5.07
C LEU A 192 -11.06 2.02 -5.73
N ASP A 193 -12.34 1.75 -5.95
CA ASP A 193 -12.76 0.52 -6.64
C ASP A 193 -12.54 0.68 -8.16
N LYS A 194 -11.54 -0.02 -8.68
CA LYS A 194 -11.27 -0.07 -10.12
C LYS A 194 -12.10 -1.19 -10.75
N GLN A 195 -13.03 -0.84 -11.61
CA GLN A 195 -13.83 -1.81 -12.39
C GLN A 195 -12.97 -2.69 -13.31
N GLN A 196 -11.77 -2.23 -13.68
CA GLN A 196 -10.78 -3.01 -14.44
C GLN A 196 -9.47 -3.05 -13.65
N GLY A 197 -9.13 -4.23 -13.12
CA GLY A 197 -7.86 -4.46 -12.45
C GLY A 197 -6.67 -4.47 -13.44
N SER A 198 -5.46 -4.20 -12.95
CA SER A 198 -4.23 -4.41 -13.70
C SER A 198 -4.06 -5.90 -14.05
N TYR A 199 -3.16 -6.22 -15.00
CA TYR A 199 -2.83 -7.61 -15.36
C TYR A 199 -2.48 -8.45 -14.13
N ASN A 200 -1.66 -7.93 -13.22
CA ASN A 200 -1.33 -8.61 -11.96
C ASN A 200 -2.55 -8.82 -11.07
N ALA A 201 -3.50 -7.86 -11.05
CA ALA A 201 -4.74 -8.00 -10.30
C ALA A 201 -5.70 -9.05 -10.89
N GLN A 202 -5.54 -9.39 -12.18
CA GLN A 202 -6.32 -10.44 -12.84
C GLN A 202 -5.69 -11.84 -12.69
N THR A 203 -4.37 -11.91 -12.53
CA THR A 203 -3.60 -13.15 -12.50
C THR A 203 -3.14 -13.56 -11.11
N SER A 204 -3.13 -12.66 -10.14
CA SER A 204 -2.73 -12.93 -8.76
C SER A 204 -3.87 -12.69 -7.78
N THR A 205 -4.07 -13.64 -6.88
CA THR A 205 -5.08 -13.54 -5.79
C THR A 205 -4.67 -12.59 -4.67
N THR A 206 -3.43 -12.14 -4.67
CA THR A 206 -2.86 -11.22 -3.67
C THR A 206 -2.57 -9.81 -4.22
N ALA A 207 -2.73 -9.60 -5.54
CA ALA A 207 -2.52 -8.28 -6.13
C ALA A 207 -3.59 -7.28 -5.68
N VAL A 208 -3.16 -6.04 -5.45
CA VAL A 208 -4.07 -4.94 -5.10
C VAL A 208 -4.96 -4.63 -6.30
N LYS A 209 -6.28 -4.76 -6.13
CA LYS A 209 -7.26 -4.33 -7.14
C LYS A 209 -7.77 -2.91 -6.88
N GLN A 210 -7.58 -2.41 -5.67
CA GLN A 210 -8.04 -1.09 -5.27
C GLN A 210 -6.83 -0.23 -4.93
N ASP A 211 -6.76 0.94 -5.55
CA ASP A 211 -5.81 1.95 -5.13
C ASP A 211 -6.37 2.71 -3.93
N LEU A 212 -5.48 3.30 -3.14
CA LEU A 212 -5.85 4.16 -2.03
C LEU A 212 -5.85 5.62 -2.49
N VAL A 213 -6.87 6.34 -2.08
CA VAL A 213 -6.98 7.79 -2.27
C VAL A 213 -6.79 8.44 -0.91
N ILE A 214 -5.67 9.14 -0.76
CA ILE A 214 -5.30 9.88 0.45
C ILE A 214 -5.72 11.34 0.23
N SER A 215 -6.69 11.81 0.99
CA SER A 215 -7.07 13.22 1.01
C SER A 215 -6.38 13.92 2.17
N CYS A 216 -5.61 14.94 1.86
CA CYS A 216 -4.94 15.77 2.86
C CYS A 216 -5.09 17.26 2.53
N TYR A 217 -4.89 18.11 3.50
CA TYR A 217 -5.05 19.56 3.32
C TYR A 217 -3.88 20.33 3.96
N LYS A 218 -3.64 21.54 3.45
CA LYS A 218 -2.74 22.51 4.07
C LYS A 218 -3.52 23.27 5.13
N PRO A 219 -3.08 23.30 6.41
CA PRO A 219 -3.75 24.07 7.46
C PRO A 219 -4.00 25.52 7.07
N THR A 220 -5.07 26.11 7.60
CA THR A 220 -5.41 27.49 7.33
C THR A 220 -4.39 28.45 7.95
N SER A 221 -4.16 29.59 7.29
CA SER A 221 -3.28 30.63 7.84
C SER A 221 -3.78 31.16 9.18
N SER A 222 -5.11 31.15 9.42
CA SER A 222 -5.70 31.58 10.68
C SER A 222 -5.26 30.67 11.83
N LEU A 223 -5.34 29.34 11.66
CA LEU A 223 -4.89 28.39 12.67
C LEU A 223 -3.38 28.52 12.91
N VAL A 224 -2.59 28.53 11.83
CA VAL A 224 -1.12 28.63 11.92
C VAL A 224 -0.70 29.90 12.66
N ASN A 225 -1.26 31.06 12.30
CA ASN A 225 -0.95 32.34 12.95
C ASN A 225 -1.34 32.36 14.43
N LYS A 226 -2.51 31.81 14.80
CA LYS A 226 -2.91 31.67 16.20
C LYS A 226 -1.89 30.85 16.98
N MET A 227 -1.49 29.70 16.42
CA MET A 227 -0.57 28.79 17.08
C MET A 227 0.87 29.37 17.14
N ASP A 228 1.37 30.02 16.09
CA ASP A 228 2.73 30.59 16.05
C ASP A 228 2.88 31.75 17.00
N ASN A 229 1.88 32.63 17.13
CA ASN A 229 1.90 33.81 17.98
C ASN A 229 1.61 33.53 19.46
N SER A 230 1.15 32.33 19.81
CA SER A 230 0.87 31.96 21.19
C SER A 230 2.11 31.51 21.93
N ASN A 231 2.30 31.99 23.15
CA ASN A 231 3.35 31.51 24.06
C ASN A 231 3.02 30.10 24.61
N ASP A 232 1.75 29.80 24.80
CA ASP A 232 1.30 28.44 25.20
C ASP A 232 0.57 27.77 24.04
N LYS A 233 1.27 26.85 23.38
CA LYS A 233 0.74 26.08 22.25
C LYS A 233 -0.41 25.15 22.64
N ARG A 234 -0.57 24.79 23.93
CA ARG A 234 -1.61 23.88 24.42
C ARG A 234 -3.01 24.43 24.23
N VAL A 235 -3.15 25.76 24.37
CA VAL A 235 -4.45 26.46 24.25
C VAL A 235 -5.10 26.23 22.89
N HIS A 236 -4.29 26.01 21.84
CA HIS A 236 -4.76 25.85 20.47
C HIS A 236 -4.92 24.39 20.00
N ALA A 237 -4.76 23.42 20.90
CA ALA A 237 -5.02 22.02 20.55
C ALA A 237 -6.48 21.78 20.14
N ALA A 238 -7.42 22.42 20.84
CA ALA A 238 -8.84 22.36 20.50
C ALA A 238 -9.15 23.03 19.15
N ASP A 239 -8.54 24.19 18.85
CA ASP A 239 -8.69 24.86 17.53
C ASP A 239 -8.21 23.95 16.38
N PHE A 240 -7.08 23.25 16.57
CA PHE A 240 -6.59 22.30 15.58
C PHE A 240 -7.56 21.13 15.37
N ILE A 241 -8.08 20.54 16.46
CA ILE A 241 -9.06 19.45 16.36
C ILE A 241 -10.36 19.94 15.73
N GLU A 242 -10.82 21.12 16.03
CA GLU A 242 -12.01 21.70 15.40
C GLU A 242 -11.83 21.83 13.88
N GLU A 243 -10.70 22.40 13.43
CA GLU A 243 -10.38 22.48 12.00
C GLU A 243 -10.28 21.10 11.37
N LEU A 244 -9.62 20.14 12.03
CA LEU A 244 -9.55 18.76 11.54
C LEU A 244 -10.93 18.12 11.40
N LEU A 245 -11.79 18.24 12.42
CA LEU A 245 -13.16 17.71 12.40
C LEU A 245 -14.00 18.32 11.27
N GLN A 246 -13.82 19.61 10.95
CA GLN A 246 -14.49 20.27 9.81
C GLN A 246 -14.06 19.67 8.47
N HIS A 247 -12.85 19.14 8.36
CA HIS A 247 -12.33 18.49 7.16
C HIS A 247 -12.60 16.97 7.12
N LEU A 248 -13.20 16.39 8.15
CA LEU A 248 -13.56 14.96 8.16
C LEU A 248 -15.02 14.75 7.72
N PRO A 249 -15.30 13.68 6.96
CA PRO A 249 -16.68 13.33 6.63
C PRO A 249 -17.47 13.08 7.91
N VAL A 250 -18.72 13.53 7.94
CA VAL A 250 -19.61 13.35 9.11
C VAL A 250 -20.10 11.91 9.19
N HIS A 251 -20.34 11.29 8.04
CA HIS A 251 -20.79 9.89 7.93
C HIS A 251 -20.21 9.24 6.68
N THR A 252 -20.15 7.92 6.68
CA THR A 252 -19.83 7.11 5.49
C THR A 252 -20.90 6.05 5.36
N ILE A 253 -21.43 5.85 4.16
CA ILE A 253 -22.43 4.81 3.88
C ILE A 253 -21.71 3.64 3.20
N LYS A 254 -21.80 2.45 3.79
CA LYS A 254 -21.33 1.19 3.20
C LYS A 254 -22.45 0.16 3.31
N ASN A 255 -22.86 -0.46 2.20
CA ASN A 255 -23.91 -1.49 2.16
C ASN A 255 -25.24 -1.06 2.82
N HIS A 256 -25.72 0.16 2.55
CA HIS A 256 -26.92 0.74 3.13
C HIS A 256 -26.93 0.91 4.67
N SER A 257 -25.76 0.83 5.31
CA SER A 257 -25.58 1.14 6.72
C SER A 257 -24.58 2.28 6.92
N THR A 258 -24.79 3.09 7.95
CA THR A 258 -23.83 4.12 8.37
C THR A 258 -22.65 3.42 9.03
N THR A 259 -21.44 3.68 8.52
CA THR A 259 -20.18 3.13 9.09
C THR A 259 -19.48 4.21 9.90
N ALA A 260 -18.78 3.80 10.95
CA ALA A 260 -17.94 4.71 11.72
C ALA A 260 -16.84 5.32 10.85
N VAL A 261 -16.66 6.62 11.00
CA VAL A 261 -15.51 7.34 10.43
C VAL A 261 -14.37 7.22 11.43
N VAL A 262 -13.47 6.28 11.19
CA VAL A 262 -12.37 5.92 12.11
C VAL A 262 -11.49 7.12 12.47
N GLU A 263 -11.33 8.04 11.52
CA GLU A 263 -10.56 9.28 11.68
C GLU A 263 -11.12 10.20 12.77
N ARG A 264 -12.38 10.02 13.17
CA ARG A 264 -13.03 10.77 14.26
C ARG A 264 -12.83 10.12 15.64
N SER A 265 -12.11 8.99 15.71
CA SER A 265 -11.82 8.34 16.99
C SER A 265 -10.77 9.12 17.80
N PRO A 266 -10.84 9.08 19.15
CA PRO A 266 -9.89 9.81 20.02
C PRO A 266 -8.43 9.51 19.69
N LYS A 267 -8.12 8.24 19.40
CA LYS A 267 -6.75 7.80 19.11
C LYS A 267 -6.21 8.46 17.84
N ILE A 268 -6.97 8.43 16.75
CA ILE A 268 -6.53 9.04 15.48
C ILE A 268 -6.43 10.57 15.60
N LEU A 269 -7.39 11.19 16.25
CA LEU A 269 -7.35 12.64 16.49
C LEU A 269 -6.10 13.02 17.30
N TYR A 270 -5.74 12.23 18.32
CA TYR A 270 -4.53 12.43 19.10
C TYR A 270 -3.26 12.24 18.27
N ASP A 271 -3.18 11.17 17.49
CA ASP A 271 -2.04 10.92 16.61
C ASP A 271 -1.83 12.07 15.58
N ARG A 272 -2.92 12.63 15.06
CA ARG A 272 -2.85 13.79 14.15
C ARG A 272 -2.33 15.05 14.88
N LEU A 273 -2.81 15.29 16.10
CA LEU A 273 -2.34 16.41 16.93
C LEU A 273 -0.83 16.26 17.23
N ILE A 274 -0.41 15.11 17.72
CA ILE A 274 1.01 14.82 18.01
C ILE A 274 1.87 15.02 16.76
N SER A 275 1.47 14.44 15.63
CA SER A 275 2.19 14.58 14.38
C SER A 275 2.35 16.06 13.98
N TYR A 276 1.30 16.85 14.13
CA TYR A 276 1.32 18.27 13.81
C TYR A 276 2.30 19.08 14.68
N TYR A 277 2.34 18.79 16.00
CA TYR A 277 3.22 19.46 16.95
C TYR A 277 4.69 19.03 16.75
N VAL A 278 4.95 17.73 16.63
CA VAL A 278 6.29 17.17 16.44
C VAL A 278 6.96 17.72 15.15
N GLN A 279 6.20 17.84 14.05
CA GLN A 279 6.71 18.40 12.79
C GLN A 279 7.21 19.82 12.92
N ARG A 280 6.61 20.60 13.82
CA ARG A 280 6.98 22.00 14.08
C ARG A 280 8.04 22.16 15.18
N GLY A 281 8.50 21.04 15.74
CA GLY A 281 9.44 21.06 16.86
C GLY A 281 8.83 21.61 18.15
N TRP A 282 7.51 21.62 18.27
CA TRP A 282 6.80 22.05 19.46
C TRP A 282 6.68 20.92 20.48
N PRO A 283 6.70 21.23 21.79
CA PRO A 283 6.44 20.23 22.80
C PRO A 283 5.04 19.66 22.65
N ILE A 284 4.90 18.37 22.96
CA ILE A 284 3.60 17.70 22.97
C ILE A 284 2.69 18.43 23.97
N PRO A 285 1.47 18.86 23.54
CA PRO A 285 0.67 19.78 24.36
C PRO A 285 0.08 19.14 25.60
N MET A 286 -0.25 17.86 25.55
CA MET A 286 -0.92 17.11 26.62
C MET A 286 -0.75 15.61 26.42
N ASP A 287 -0.95 14.82 27.46
CA ASP A 287 -0.98 13.37 27.33
C ASP A 287 -2.32 12.86 26.77
N ALA A 288 -2.41 11.53 26.54
CA ALA A 288 -3.60 10.93 25.94
C ALA A 288 -4.85 11.01 26.82
N GLY A 289 -4.68 11.01 28.14
CA GLY A 289 -5.79 11.17 29.12
C GLY A 289 -6.33 12.58 29.11
N GLU A 290 -5.44 13.57 29.26
CA GLU A 290 -5.77 15.01 29.21
C GLU A 290 -6.42 15.35 27.85
N PHE A 291 -5.98 14.74 26.75
CA PHE A 291 -6.56 14.93 25.44
C PHE A 291 -7.99 14.39 25.36
N GLN A 292 -8.27 13.22 25.90
CA GLN A 292 -9.62 12.66 25.91
C GLN A 292 -10.57 13.52 26.76
N ASP A 293 -10.10 14.06 27.89
CA ASP A 293 -10.87 14.96 28.71
C ASP A 293 -11.16 16.29 27.97
N MET A 294 -10.17 16.83 27.26
CA MET A 294 -10.37 18.02 26.40
C MET A 294 -11.40 17.74 25.30
N LEU A 295 -11.33 16.58 24.63
CA LEU A 295 -12.30 16.20 23.61
C LEU A 295 -13.73 16.16 24.16
N ARG A 296 -13.94 15.48 25.30
CA ARG A 296 -15.27 15.36 25.94
C ARG A 296 -15.83 16.70 26.41
N ASN A 297 -14.95 17.61 26.83
CA ASN A 297 -15.35 18.94 27.31
C ASN A 297 -15.66 19.92 26.16
N THR A 298 -15.08 19.70 24.97
CA THR A 298 -15.16 20.66 23.86
C THR A 298 -16.06 20.19 22.72
N PHE A 299 -16.11 18.87 22.46
CA PHE A 299 -16.81 18.28 21.32
C PHE A 299 -17.88 17.29 21.76
N ILE A 300 -18.77 16.94 20.85
CA ILE A 300 -19.86 15.99 21.10
C ILE A 300 -19.43 14.59 20.69
N GLU A 301 -19.45 13.67 21.64
CA GLU A 301 -19.18 12.26 21.41
C GLU A 301 -20.47 11.52 20.97
N ARG A 302 -20.42 10.79 19.85
CA ARG A 302 -21.45 9.87 19.37
C ARG A 302 -20.80 8.62 18.80
N ASP A 303 -21.21 7.45 19.31
CA ASP A 303 -20.74 6.16 18.84
C ASP A 303 -19.20 6.04 18.82
N GLY A 304 -18.51 6.60 19.82
CA GLY A 304 -17.04 6.61 19.92
C GLY A 304 -16.32 7.57 18.97
N MET A 305 -17.05 8.44 18.30
CA MET A 305 -16.56 9.47 17.38
C MET A 305 -16.86 10.86 17.94
N PHE A 306 -15.99 11.84 17.62
CA PHE A 306 -16.16 13.20 18.03
C PHE A 306 -16.64 14.12 16.88
N PHE A 307 -17.48 15.08 17.21
CA PHE A 307 -18.14 15.98 16.28
C PHE A 307 -18.19 17.41 16.84
N THR A 308 -18.19 18.41 15.97
CA THR A 308 -18.64 19.75 16.32
C THR A 308 -20.17 19.73 16.54
N ALA A 309 -20.73 20.75 17.18
CA ALA A 309 -22.16 20.80 17.47
C ALA A 309 -23.04 20.68 16.20
N SER A 310 -22.66 21.35 15.10
CA SER A 310 -23.37 21.28 13.83
C SER A 310 -23.27 19.91 13.18
N GLN A 311 -22.09 19.30 13.22
CA GLN A 311 -21.86 17.98 12.64
C GLN A 311 -22.56 16.86 13.43
N ALA A 312 -22.70 17.01 14.75
CA ALA A 312 -23.43 16.03 15.55
C ALA A 312 -24.92 15.97 15.15
N LEU A 313 -25.53 17.11 14.84
CA LEU A 313 -26.91 17.19 14.34
C LEU A 313 -27.03 16.51 12.97
N GLU A 314 -26.14 16.82 12.04
CA GLU A 314 -26.09 16.19 10.72
C GLU A 314 -25.91 14.65 10.83
N TYR A 315 -25.03 14.19 11.73
CA TYR A 315 -24.82 12.78 11.98
C TYR A 315 -26.07 12.07 12.49
N GLU A 316 -26.79 12.68 13.45
CA GLU A 316 -28.00 12.12 14.01
C GLU A 316 -29.14 12.06 12.97
N GLU A 317 -29.26 13.04 12.08
CA GLU A 317 -30.21 12.99 10.96
C GLU A 317 -29.90 11.84 10.02
N LYS A 318 -28.64 11.72 9.59
CA LYS A 318 -28.18 10.64 8.70
C LYS A 318 -28.31 9.26 9.33
N ARG A 319 -28.08 9.15 10.63
CA ARG A 319 -28.25 7.92 11.39
C ARG A 319 -29.70 7.44 11.42
N LYS A 320 -30.67 8.36 11.47
CA LYS A 320 -32.11 8.02 11.42
C LYS A 320 -32.54 7.51 10.04
N GLU A 321 -31.91 7.99 8.98
CA GLU A 321 -32.18 7.57 7.60
C GLU A 321 -31.65 6.15 7.32
N THR A 322 -30.64 5.70 8.04
CA THR A 322 -29.99 4.40 7.83
C THR A 322 -30.27 3.44 8.99
N LYS A 323 -30.90 2.30 8.70
CA LYS A 323 -31.10 1.23 9.67
C LYS A 323 -29.82 0.38 9.75
N GLY A 324 -29.00 0.55 10.78
CA GLY A 324 -27.83 -0.30 10.98
C GLY A 324 -27.04 0.00 12.25
N VAL A 325 -26.47 -1.05 12.86
CA VAL A 325 -25.58 -0.95 14.01
C VAL A 325 -24.22 -0.46 13.53
N ILE A 326 -23.68 0.57 14.18
CA ILE A 326 -22.34 1.06 13.90
C ILE A 326 -21.33 0.12 14.52
N GLN A 327 -20.48 -0.47 13.69
CA GLN A 327 -19.40 -1.32 14.14
C GLN A 327 -18.14 -0.46 14.31
N MET A 328 -17.60 -0.40 15.53
CA MET A 328 -16.33 0.28 15.79
C MET A 328 -15.19 -0.49 15.13
N SER A 329 -14.38 0.20 14.33
CA SER A 329 -13.16 -0.38 13.76
C SER A 329 -12.03 -0.32 14.78
N PHE A 330 -11.38 -1.44 15.02
CA PHE A 330 -10.15 -1.51 15.81
C PHE A 330 -9.00 -0.88 15.03
N LEU A 331 -8.12 -0.20 15.73
CA LEU A 331 -6.89 0.35 15.17
C LEU A 331 -5.77 -0.70 15.27
N ILE A 332 -4.87 -0.70 14.30
CA ILE A 332 -3.82 -1.71 14.16
C ILE A 332 -2.46 -1.03 14.35
N SER A 333 -1.76 -1.35 15.44
CA SER A 333 -0.40 -0.89 15.71
C SER A 333 0.61 -2.04 15.89
N ASN A 334 0.11 -3.27 16.05
CA ASN A 334 0.89 -4.49 16.22
C ASN A 334 0.15 -5.71 15.65
N GLU A 335 0.81 -6.87 15.66
CA GLU A 335 0.28 -8.11 15.10
C GLU A 335 -0.99 -8.60 15.82
N GLU A 336 -1.05 -8.51 17.15
CA GLU A 336 -2.21 -8.98 17.94
C GLU A 336 -3.46 -8.16 17.60
N GLU A 337 -3.33 -6.83 17.55
CA GLU A 337 -4.41 -5.93 17.15
C GLU A 337 -4.85 -6.22 15.71
N GLY A 338 -3.91 -6.54 14.82
CA GLY A 338 -4.19 -6.96 13.44
C GLY A 338 -5.02 -8.24 13.35
N ILE A 339 -4.65 -9.26 14.15
CA ILE A 339 -5.41 -10.52 14.24
C ILE A 339 -6.83 -10.28 14.78
N MET A 340 -6.97 -9.46 15.82
CA MET A 340 -8.28 -9.13 16.40
C MET A 340 -9.15 -8.38 15.39
N TRP A 341 -8.58 -7.39 14.69
CA TRP A 341 -9.25 -6.63 13.65
C TRP A 341 -9.75 -7.55 12.51
N LEU A 342 -8.91 -8.46 12.04
CA LEU A 342 -9.30 -9.43 11.00
C LEU A 342 -10.38 -10.40 11.49
N LYS A 343 -10.31 -10.86 12.74
CA LYS A 343 -11.36 -11.70 13.33
C LYS A 343 -12.71 -11.00 13.35
N ASP A 344 -12.73 -9.71 13.57
CA ASP A 344 -13.95 -8.91 13.53
C ASP A 344 -14.43 -8.71 12.09
N LYS A 345 -13.54 -8.32 11.18
CA LYS A 345 -13.84 -8.11 9.75
C LYS A 345 -14.36 -9.36 9.02
N LEU A 346 -13.89 -10.52 9.44
CA LEU A 346 -14.29 -11.84 8.88
C LEU A 346 -15.36 -12.55 9.72
N LYS A 347 -16.04 -11.81 10.61
CA LYS A 347 -17.05 -12.39 11.50
C LYS A 347 -18.30 -12.84 10.75
N ASP A 348 -18.80 -11.99 9.86
CA ASP A 348 -20.10 -12.16 9.24
C ASP A 348 -20.02 -12.87 7.89
N ALA A 349 -18.92 -12.68 7.15
CA ALA A 349 -18.73 -13.33 5.85
C ALA A 349 -17.24 -13.45 5.48
N PRO A 350 -16.85 -14.47 4.70
CA PRO A 350 -15.55 -14.54 4.05
C PRO A 350 -15.31 -13.34 3.13
N LYS A 351 -14.05 -12.89 3.00
CA LYS A 351 -13.66 -11.76 2.16
C LYS A 351 -12.39 -12.06 1.40
N THR A 352 -12.25 -11.47 0.23
CA THR A 352 -11.00 -11.52 -0.54
C THR A 352 -9.94 -10.60 0.06
N TYR A 353 -8.68 -10.85 -0.26
CA TYR A 353 -7.58 -9.95 0.13
C TYR A 353 -7.84 -8.50 -0.30
N GLN A 354 -8.35 -8.32 -1.51
CA GLN A 354 -8.62 -7.01 -2.10
C GLN A 354 -9.73 -6.23 -1.36
N GLU A 355 -10.70 -6.94 -0.79
CA GLU A 355 -11.77 -6.31 0.01
C GLU A 355 -11.28 -5.92 1.42
N ILE A 356 -10.30 -6.65 1.96
CA ILE A 356 -9.76 -6.41 3.29
C ILE A 356 -8.72 -5.27 3.28
N GLN A 357 -7.87 -5.25 2.28
CA GLN A 357 -6.65 -4.45 2.23
C GLN A 357 -6.88 -2.92 2.37
N PRO A 358 -7.87 -2.28 1.73
CA PRO A 358 -8.10 -0.85 1.91
C PRO A 358 -8.49 -0.47 3.34
N ASP A 359 -9.37 -1.27 3.96
CA ASP A 359 -9.80 -1.07 5.34
C ASP A 359 -8.64 -1.33 6.32
N TRP A 360 -7.79 -2.31 6.04
CA TRP A 360 -6.57 -2.60 6.78
C TRP A 360 -5.62 -1.40 6.79
N MET A 361 -5.28 -0.87 5.61
CA MET A 361 -4.38 0.27 5.46
C MET A 361 -4.91 1.53 6.16
N THR A 362 -6.22 1.75 6.09
CA THR A 362 -6.88 2.87 6.79
C THR A 362 -6.82 2.71 8.31
N SER A 363 -6.88 1.47 8.81
CA SER A 363 -6.87 1.16 10.25
C SER A 363 -5.47 1.11 10.85
N MET A 364 -4.41 1.10 10.03
CA MET A 364 -3.02 1.07 10.52
C MET A 364 -2.63 2.38 11.20
N THR A 365 -1.93 2.26 12.32
CA THR A 365 -1.34 3.39 13.08
C THR A 365 0.15 3.17 13.28
N ALA A 366 0.85 4.20 13.76
CA ALA A 366 2.28 4.07 14.06
C ALA A 366 2.52 2.94 15.08
N PRO A 367 3.52 2.06 14.87
CA PRO A 367 3.82 0.99 15.79
C PRO A 367 4.36 1.56 17.11
N LYS A 368 4.10 0.87 18.22
CA LYS A 368 4.74 1.16 19.49
C LYS A 368 6.25 0.88 19.39
N LYS A 369 7.04 1.50 20.26
CA LYS A 369 8.49 1.33 20.28
C LYS A 369 8.84 -0.16 20.48
N GLY A 370 9.49 -0.76 19.50
CA GLY A 370 9.87 -2.18 19.51
C GLY A 370 8.97 -3.11 18.73
N ASP A 371 7.76 -2.69 18.35
CA ASP A 371 6.86 -3.48 17.53
C ASP A 371 7.18 -3.31 16.02
N ARG A 372 6.97 -4.39 15.26
CA ARG A 372 6.98 -4.33 13.80
C ARG A 372 5.58 -4.04 13.30
N LEU A 373 5.51 -3.29 12.20
CA LEU A 373 4.26 -3.13 11.46
C LEU A 373 3.88 -4.47 10.82
N PRO A 374 2.67 -4.96 11.10
CA PRO A 374 2.25 -6.22 10.52
C PRO A 374 1.91 -6.08 9.04
N GLU A 375 2.36 -7.02 8.24
CA GLU A 375 1.89 -7.16 6.86
C GLU A 375 0.59 -7.96 6.84
N LEU A 376 -0.41 -7.46 6.11
CA LEU A 376 -1.74 -8.09 6.06
C LEU A 376 -1.68 -9.54 5.57
N LEU A 377 -0.87 -9.80 4.54
CA LEU A 377 -0.79 -11.13 3.95
C LEU A 377 -0.22 -12.14 4.95
N ASP A 378 0.84 -11.77 5.67
CA ASP A 378 1.48 -12.66 6.65
C ASP A 378 0.51 -13.06 7.73
N ILE A 379 -0.26 -12.09 8.28
CA ILE A 379 -1.28 -12.40 9.30
C ILE A 379 -2.39 -13.29 8.74
N LEU A 380 -2.86 -13.02 7.53
CA LEU A 380 -3.90 -13.84 6.88
C LEU A 380 -3.41 -15.27 6.65
N GLU A 381 -2.20 -15.44 6.12
CA GLU A 381 -1.62 -16.74 5.87
C GLU A 381 -1.37 -17.53 7.14
N GLU A 382 -0.98 -16.89 8.22
CA GLU A 382 -0.67 -17.55 9.49
C GLU A 382 -1.90 -17.93 10.32
N ASN A 383 -2.96 -17.12 10.28
CA ASN A 383 -4.05 -17.20 11.25
C ASN A 383 -5.43 -17.49 10.66
N PHE A 384 -5.59 -17.45 9.33
CA PHE A 384 -6.88 -17.59 8.66
C PHE A 384 -6.83 -18.66 7.58
N ILE A 385 -8.00 -19.12 7.16
CA ILE A 385 -8.14 -20.13 6.11
C ILE A 385 -8.54 -19.45 4.82
N LYS A 386 -7.82 -19.76 3.73
CA LYS A 386 -8.16 -19.34 2.37
C LYS A 386 -8.86 -20.50 1.67
N ASP A 387 -10.02 -20.25 1.08
CA ASP A 387 -10.70 -21.23 0.25
C ASP A 387 -10.18 -21.29 -1.20
N GLU A 388 -10.72 -22.21 -2.00
CA GLU A 388 -10.32 -22.42 -3.39
C GLU A 388 -10.64 -21.22 -4.28
N ASP A 389 -11.68 -20.45 -3.94
CA ASP A 389 -12.10 -19.23 -4.64
C ASP A 389 -11.29 -17.97 -4.21
N GLY A 390 -10.40 -18.13 -3.23
CA GLY A 390 -9.51 -17.06 -2.77
C GLY A 390 -10.07 -16.20 -1.64
N TYR A 391 -11.19 -16.59 -1.04
CA TYR A 391 -11.76 -15.90 0.12
C TYR A 391 -11.10 -16.34 1.41
N TRP A 392 -10.87 -15.37 2.30
CA TRP A 392 -10.36 -15.61 3.64
C TRP A 392 -11.50 -15.68 4.63
N ARG A 393 -11.43 -16.64 5.54
CA ARG A 393 -12.39 -16.85 6.62
C ARG A 393 -11.69 -17.22 7.93
N LYS A 394 -12.42 -17.07 9.03
CA LYS A 394 -11.95 -17.60 10.31
C LYS A 394 -11.84 -19.12 10.26
N PRO A 395 -10.82 -19.69 10.93
CA PRO A 395 -10.82 -21.12 11.21
C PRO A 395 -12.02 -21.51 12.06
N ASP A 396 -12.65 -22.59 11.69
CA ASP A 396 -13.74 -23.16 12.48
C ASP A 396 -13.16 -24.17 13.48
N PRO A 397 -13.24 -23.90 14.80
CA PRO A 397 -12.66 -24.78 15.81
C PRO A 397 -13.30 -26.17 15.86
N GLU A 398 -14.49 -26.36 15.29
CA GLU A 398 -15.16 -27.65 15.24
C GLU A 398 -14.80 -28.46 13.98
N LYS A 399 -14.14 -27.82 13.01
CA LYS A 399 -13.69 -28.52 11.79
C LYS A 399 -12.25 -29.02 11.92
N ALA A 400 -12.08 -30.32 11.98
CA ALA A 400 -10.76 -30.97 12.04
C ALA A 400 -9.84 -30.55 10.90
N ALA A 401 -10.36 -30.33 9.69
CA ALA A 401 -9.60 -29.87 8.53
C ALA A 401 -8.99 -28.47 8.72
N ASP A 402 -9.70 -27.54 9.35
CA ASP A 402 -9.19 -26.18 9.62
C ASP A 402 -8.10 -26.18 10.68
N LEU A 403 -8.27 -27.01 11.73
CA LEU A 403 -7.25 -27.19 12.76
C LEU A 403 -5.97 -27.82 12.18
N GLU A 404 -6.12 -28.82 11.33
CA GLU A 404 -5.00 -29.47 10.66
C GLU A 404 -4.29 -28.51 9.70
N ALA A 405 -5.04 -27.71 8.92
CA ALA A 405 -4.47 -26.69 8.04
C ALA A 405 -3.63 -25.67 8.80
N LEU A 406 -4.11 -25.19 9.96
CA LEU A 406 -3.33 -24.28 10.83
C LEU A 406 -2.10 -24.96 11.43
N ARG A 407 -2.22 -26.23 11.83
CA ARG A 407 -1.10 -27.03 12.36
C ARG A 407 -0.01 -27.17 11.30
N LEU A 408 -0.38 -27.51 10.06
CA LEU A 408 0.56 -27.62 8.94
C LEU A 408 1.27 -26.30 8.65
N LYS A 409 0.56 -25.18 8.67
CA LYS A 409 1.15 -23.86 8.49
C LYS A 409 2.19 -23.52 9.58
N ARG A 410 1.87 -23.81 10.84
CA ARG A 410 2.82 -23.62 11.96
C ARG A 410 4.06 -24.48 11.81
N MET A 411 3.90 -25.75 11.40
CA MET A 411 5.03 -26.64 11.14
C MET A 411 5.88 -26.14 9.97
N ALA A 412 5.27 -25.64 8.90
CA ALA A 412 5.99 -25.05 7.78
C ALA A 412 6.85 -23.84 8.21
N LYS A 413 6.29 -22.94 9.01
CA LYS A 413 7.01 -21.77 9.53
C LYS A 413 8.15 -22.17 10.45
N GLU A 414 7.92 -23.11 11.36
CA GLU A 414 8.96 -23.63 12.26
C GLU A 414 10.08 -24.33 11.49
N PHE A 415 9.75 -25.11 10.46
CA PHE A 415 10.75 -25.74 9.60
C PHE A 415 11.57 -24.73 8.79
N ALA A 416 10.95 -23.66 8.33
CA ALA A 416 11.67 -22.57 7.64
C ALA A 416 12.72 -21.93 8.55
N LEU A 417 12.45 -21.79 9.85
CA LEU A 417 13.44 -21.31 10.83
C LEU A 417 14.60 -22.28 10.98
N TYR A 418 14.33 -23.60 10.99
CA TYR A 418 15.39 -24.60 11.04
C TYR A 418 16.27 -24.52 9.79
N LEU A 419 15.67 -24.38 8.62
CA LEU A 419 16.39 -24.23 7.36
C LEU A 419 17.23 -22.96 7.31
N GLU A 420 16.68 -21.82 7.79
CA GLU A 420 17.43 -20.58 7.89
C GLU A 420 18.64 -20.71 8.84
N GLN A 421 18.47 -21.40 9.97
CA GLN A 421 19.58 -21.65 10.90
C GLN A 421 20.64 -22.56 10.28
N ALA A 422 20.23 -23.60 9.58
CA ALA A 422 21.13 -24.55 8.92
C ALA A 422 21.95 -23.91 7.79
N ARG A 423 21.39 -22.94 7.07
CA ARG A 423 22.06 -22.21 5.99
C ARG A 423 23.02 -21.08 6.44
N LYS A 424 23.10 -20.79 7.75
CA LYS A 424 24.02 -19.74 8.26
C LYS A 424 25.49 -20.16 8.11
N PRO A 425 26.41 -19.24 7.77
CA PRO A 425 27.83 -19.53 7.79
C PRO A 425 28.27 -19.98 9.21
N LYS A 426 28.86 -21.15 9.35
CA LYS A 426 29.23 -21.80 10.63
C LYS A 426 28.01 -22.15 11.49
N ALA A 427 26.94 -22.64 10.87
CA ALA A 427 25.79 -23.15 11.59
C ALA A 427 26.20 -24.19 12.63
N LYS A 428 25.61 -24.09 13.84
CA LYS A 428 25.81 -25.10 14.90
C LYS A 428 24.68 -26.11 14.84
N ARG A 429 24.93 -27.32 15.32
CA ARG A 429 23.89 -28.34 15.44
C ARG A 429 22.74 -27.81 16.33
N MET A 430 21.52 -27.93 15.81
CA MET A 430 20.28 -27.56 16.47
C MET A 430 19.92 -28.62 17.52
N LYS A 431 19.64 -28.20 18.76
CA LYS A 431 19.41 -29.13 19.88
C LYS A 431 17.94 -29.44 20.11
N ASP A 432 17.04 -28.48 19.81
CA ASP A 432 15.63 -28.55 20.18
C ASP A 432 14.72 -28.56 18.93
N CYS A 433 14.92 -29.57 18.05
CA CYS A 433 14.08 -29.73 16.87
C CYS A 433 12.91 -30.68 17.18
N ARG A 434 11.69 -30.26 16.82
CA ARG A 434 10.51 -31.12 16.94
C ARG A 434 10.46 -32.13 15.80
N LEU A 435 10.43 -33.40 16.13
CA LEU A 435 10.42 -34.53 15.18
C LEU A 435 9.29 -34.39 14.13
N GLU A 436 8.12 -33.97 14.57
CA GLU A 436 6.94 -33.79 13.71
C GLU A 436 7.15 -32.69 12.68
N VAL A 437 7.82 -31.60 13.04
CA VAL A 437 8.17 -30.49 12.16
C VAL A 437 9.21 -30.93 11.12
N LEU A 438 10.20 -31.72 11.54
CA LEU A 438 11.21 -32.30 10.64
C LEU A 438 10.56 -33.25 9.62
N ARG A 439 9.70 -34.17 10.05
CA ARG A 439 8.95 -35.07 9.15
C ARG A 439 8.11 -34.30 8.14
N TYR A 440 7.40 -33.27 8.59
CA TYR A 440 6.62 -32.40 7.70
C TYR A 440 7.52 -31.70 6.69
N GLY A 441 8.58 -31.06 7.15
CA GLY A 441 9.49 -30.25 6.32
C GLY A 441 10.23 -31.10 5.30
N PHE A 442 10.76 -32.27 5.68
CA PHE A 442 11.45 -33.19 4.76
C PHE A 442 10.50 -33.71 3.68
N LYS A 443 9.26 -34.09 4.08
CA LYS A 443 8.24 -34.54 3.13
C LYS A 443 7.86 -33.44 2.14
N ASP A 444 7.70 -32.19 2.61
CA ASP A 444 7.35 -31.06 1.76
C ASP A 444 8.49 -30.65 0.82
N CYS A 445 9.73 -30.58 1.31
CA CYS A 445 10.92 -30.33 0.49
C CYS A 445 11.11 -31.42 -0.57
N TYR A 446 10.88 -32.66 -0.21
CA TYR A 446 10.98 -33.78 -1.14
C TYR A 446 9.94 -33.69 -2.27
N LYS A 447 8.70 -33.32 -1.95
CA LYS A 447 7.67 -33.10 -2.97
C LYS A 447 8.01 -31.94 -3.92
N ARG A 448 8.67 -30.89 -3.42
CA ARG A 448 9.11 -29.72 -4.20
C ARG A 448 10.44 -29.96 -4.91
N LYS A 449 11.07 -31.11 -4.69
CA LYS A 449 12.40 -31.49 -5.19
C LYS A 449 13.53 -30.57 -4.67
N ASP A 450 13.35 -29.97 -3.50
CA ASP A 450 14.37 -29.19 -2.80
C ASP A 450 15.20 -30.12 -1.90
N TYR A 451 16.04 -30.92 -2.51
CA TYR A 451 16.85 -31.91 -1.82
C TYR A 451 17.96 -31.26 -0.99
N GLU A 452 18.50 -30.15 -1.48
CA GLU A 452 19.51 -29.37 -0.75
C GLU A 452 19.01 -28.88 0.61
N ALA A 453 17.72 -28.49 0.72
CA ALA A 453 17.13 -28.09 1.98
C ALA A 453 17.05 -29.26 2.98
N ILE A 454 16.74 -30.46 2.52
CA ILE A 454 16.72 -31.69 3.34
C ILE A 454 18.10 -31.96 3.91
N ILE A 455 19.15 -31.95 3.06
CA ILE A 455 20.53 -32.18 3.46
C ILE A 455 21.00 -31.11 4.42
N ALA A 456 20.75 -29.81 4.09
CA ALA A 456 21.16 -28.71 4.95
C ALA A 456 20.60 -28.81 6.38
N VAL A 457 19.34 -29.20 6.53
CA VAL A 457 18.74 -29.38 7.85
C VAL A 457 19.23 -30.68 8.49
N GLY A 458 19.29 -31.78 7.74
CA GLY A 458 19.74 -33.10 8.22
C GLY A 458 21.15 -33.07 8.81
N ASP A 459 22.08 -32.36 8.18
CA ASP A 459 23.48 -32.22 8.65
C ASP A 459 23.58 -31.39 9.95
N HIS A 460 22.56 -30.62 10.28
CA HIS A 460 22.60 -29.71 11.41
C HIS A 460 21.62 -30.07 12.56
N ILE A 461 20.90 -31.19 12.44
CA ILE A 461 20.12 -31.73 13.58
C ILE A 461 20.97 -32.73 14.39
N GLN A 462 20.43 -33.19 15.52
CA GLN A 462 21.08 -34.25 16.32
C GLN A 462 21.04 -35.56 15.54
N GLU A 463 22.18 -36.23 15.47
CA GLU A 463 22.33 -37.47 14.73
C GLU A 463 21.39 -38.57 15.22
N SER A 464 21.11 -38.62 16.51
CA SER A 464 20.13 -39.53 17.10
C SER A 464 18.74 -39.34 16.53
N LEU A 465 18.28 -38.07 16.32
CA LEU A 465 16.97 -37.78 15.73
C LEU A 465 16.86 -38.29 14.29
N LEU A 466 17.94 -38.21 13.52
CA LEU A 466 17.97 -38.69 12.13
C LEU A 466 18.02 -40.21 12.06
N LEU A 467 18.84 -40.86 12.92
CA LEU A 467 19.05 -42.33 12.89
C LEU A 467 17.91 -43.10 13.56
N GLU A 468 17.24 -42.53 14.56
CA GLU A 468 16.13 -43.19 15.27
C GLU A 468 14.80 -43.09 14.51
N ASP A 469 14.67 -42.19 13.54
CA ASP A 469 13.46 -42.00 12.75
C ASP A 469 13.62 -42.50 11.32
N GLU A 470 13.08 -43.68 11.02
CA GLU A 470 13.15 -44.30 9.71
C GLU A 470 12.64 -43.40 8.56
N ILE A 471 11.62 -42.56 8.82
CA ILE A 471 11.02 -41.69 7.81
C ILE A 471 11.99 -40.54 7.47
N LEU A 472 12.59 -39.93 8.49
CA LEU A 472 13.56 -38.86 8.28
C LEU A 472 14.80 -39.38 7.56
N LEU A 473 15.31 -40.52 8.00
CA LEU A 473 16.47 -41.16 7.38
C LEU A 473 16.21 -41.49 5.91
N GLN A 474 15.03 -42.04 5.60
CA GLN A 474 14.67 -42.35 4.22
C GLN A 474 14.63 -41.10 3.31
N TYR A 475 14.08 -39.99 3.79
CA TYR A 475 14.07 -38.74 3.02
C TYR A 475 15.48 -38.16 2.86
N TYR A 476 16.30 -38.23 3.91
CA TYR A 476 17.66 -37.72 3.89
C TYR A 476 18.54 -38.51 2.91
N ASP A 477 18.57 -39.87 3.00
CA ASP A 477 19.33 -40.75 2.10
C ASP A 477 18.86 -40.57 0.64
N SER A 478 17.54 -40.54 0.43
CA SER A 478 16.99 -40.31 -0.91
C SER A 478 17.30 -38.90 -1.47
N ALA A 479 17.51 -37.91 -0.62
CA ALA A 479 17.95 -36.58 -1.03
C ALA A 479 19.46 -36.59 -1.34
N ALA A 480 20.27 -37.24 -0.52
CA ALA A 480 21.72 -37.36 -0.72
C ALA A 480 22.11 -38.05 -2.03
N GLU A 481 21.29 -39.01 -2.49
CA GLU A 481 21.51 -39.67 -3.79
C GLU A 481 21.18 -38.78 -5.01
N ARG A 482 20.50 -37.63 -4.80
CA ARG A 482 19.99 -36.75 -5.87
C ARG A 482 20.65 -35.39 -5.95
N VAL A 483 21.48 -35.03 -4.98
CA VAL A 483 22.36 -33.86 -4.95
C VAL A 483 23.79 -34.27 -5.27
#